data_31bc1207b429e8cac13d6160dbbd4101
#
_entry.id   31bc1207b429e8cac13d6160dbbd4101
#
_cell.length_a   1.000
_cell.length_b   1.000
_cell.length_c   1.000
_cell.angle_alpha   90.00
_cell.angle_beta   90.00
_cell.angle_gamma   90.00
#
_symmetry.space_group_name_H-M   'P 1'
#
loop_
_entity.id
_entity.type
_entity.pdbx_description
1 polymer ?
#
loop_
_entity_poly.entity_id
_entity_poly.type
_entity_poly.pdbx_seq_one_letter_code
_entity_poly.pdbx_strand_id
1 'polypeptide(L)'
;MSEISDNRLVASQKNTGWLDMTLVMLENIDVVIHASVIQVRGSAPRAVGANMLITADTIWDTIGGGALEFEVMHQARRDITMIQSNLVTWHRRVMDVALGPDMGQCCGGHVQVLIEAFTIADLSVLRALSDKDQPLLHPLKTGQPLTFADSDIADKNARITADKTGFVLPQRSYQRPLFIYGAGHVGRALVSIIEGLSFDAYWIDVALDRFPPVIPKWISAVTASDPTLIATRAPADTFHLVITHSHALDQAICHTVLAGKGFARLGLIGSKTKNARFQSRLGKAGIGKDMLARLTCPVGIDLVTGKQPVRVAISIAAQLAIWQQELDNEGVFS
;
A
#
# COMPACT_ATOMS: atom_id res chain seq x y z
N MET A 1 -8.61 -6.92 38.76
CA MET A 1 -9.28 -7.50 37.58
C MET A 1 -9.94 -6.34 36.85
N SER A 2 -9.25 -5.73 35.92
CA SER A 2 -9.77 -4.67 35.07
C SER A 2 -9.76 -5.18 33.65
N GLU A 3 -10.93 -5.13 33.05
CA GLU A 3 -11.30 -5.55 31.73
C GLU A 3 -10.33 -4.99 30.71
N ILE A 4 -9.62 -5.88 30.01
CA ILE A 4 -9.03 -5.57 28.70
C ILE A 4 -10.24 -5.44 27.78
N SER A 5 -10.71 -4.22 27.60
CA SER A 5 -11.71 -3.91 26.60
C SER A 5 -11.17 -4.39 25.26
N ASP A 6 -11.91 -5.31 24.68
CA ASP A 6 -11.77 -5.85 23.35
C ASP A 6 -11.96 -4.71 22.33
N ASN A 7 -10.91 -3.90 22.20
CA ASN A 7 -10.85 -2.88 21.18
C ASN A 7 -10.60 -3.61 19.85
N ARG A 8 -11.70 -4.10 19.25
CA ARG A 8 -11.73 -4.37 17.81
C ARG A 8 -11.01 -3.20 17.17
N LEU A 9 -9.88 -3.49 16.54
CA LEU A 9 -9.22 -2.58 15.63
C LEU A 9 -10.32 -2.02 14.73
N VAL A 10 -10.77 -0.81 15.03
CA VAL A 10 -11.72 -0.08 14.20
C VAL A 10 -11.05 -0.05 12.84
N ALA A 11 -11.64 -0.74 11.89
CA ALA A 11 -11.19 -0.71 10.51
C ALA A 11 -11.12 0.76 10.13
N SER A 12 -9.93 1.30 10.14
CA SER A 12 -9.70 2.71 9.89
C SER A 12 -10.09 2.94 8.44
N GLN A 13 -10.69 4.08 8.14
CA GLN A 13 -11.00 4.60 6.79
C GLN A 13 -9.74 4.72 5.88
N LYS A 14 -8.68 4.03 6.22
CA LYS A 14 -7.32 4.16 5.75
C LYS A 14 -7.02 3.47 4.43
N ASN A 15 -7.84 2.52 4.01
CA ASN A 15 -7.59 1.77 2.79
C ASN A 15 -8.90 1.60 2.01
N THR A 16 -9.48 2.73 1.62
CA THR A 16 -10.62 2.72 0.71
C THR A 16 -10.13 2.23 -0.64
N GLY A 17 -10.51 1.02 -1.01
CA GLY A 17 -10.21 0.47 -2.32
C GLY A 17 -11.06 1.09 -3.44
N TRP A 18 -10.71 0.79 -4.68
CA TRP A 18 -11.46 1.27 -5.84
C TRP A 18 -12.94 0.85 -5.79
N LEU A 19 -13.23 -0.37 -5.30
CA LEU A 19 -14.60 -0.88 -5.18
C LEU A 19 -15.41 -0.11 -4.14
N ASP A 20 -14.85 0.11 -2.95
CA ASP A 20 -15.49 0.90 -1.89
C ASP A 20 -15.78 2.33 -2.38
N MET A 21 -14.80 2.94 -3.05
CA MET A 21 -14.96 4.29 -3.60
C MET A 21 -15.99 4.33 -4.73
N THR A 22 -16.04 3.31 -5.59
CA THR A 22 -17.08 3.19 -6.62
C THR A 22 -18.48 3.15 -5.99
N LEU A 23 -18.66 2.37 -4.91
CA LEU A 23 -19.92 2.31 -4.17
C LEU A 23 -20.32 3.67 -3.60
N VAL A 24 -19.37 4.40 -2.97
CA VAL A 24 -19.61 5.75 -2.44
C VAL A 24 -20.00 6.72 -3.55
N MET A 25 -19.32 6.69 -4.70
CA MET A 25 -19.62 7.56 -5.82
C MET A 25 -21.00 7.27 -6.41
N LEU A 26 -21.36 6.01 -6.59
CA LEU A 26 -22.66 5.61 -7.15
C LEU A 26 -23.87 5.92 -6.26
N GLU A 27 -23.67 6.33 -5.01
CA GLU A 27 -24.76 6.86 -4.16
C GLU A 27 -25.30 8.20 -4.69
N ASN A 28 -24.50 8.96 -5.43
CA ASN A 28 -24.85 10.31 -5.90
C ASN A 28 -24.58 10.55 -7.40
N ILE A 29 -24.01 9.58 -8.11
CA ILE A 29 -23.58 9.69 -9.50
C ILE A 29 -24.07 8.47 -10.27
N ASP A 30 -24.69 8.70 -11.44
CA ASP A 30 -25.32 7.63 -12.22
C ASP A 30 -24.33 6.67 -12.86
N VAL A 31 -23.13 7.16 -13.25
CA VAL A 31 -22.12 6.41 -13.97
C VAL A 31 -20.74 6.73 -13.43
N VAL A 32 -19.98 5.70 -13.08
CA VAL A 32 -18.57 5.76 -12.72
C VAL A 32 -17.77 4.89 -13.68
N ILE A 33 -16.73 5.43 -14.27
CA ILE A 33 -15.78 4.67 -15.08
C ILE A 33 -14.60 4.27 -14.20
N HIS A 34 -14.28 2.99 -14.17
CA HIS A 34 -13.07 2.42 -13.59
C HIS A 34 -12.07 2.12 -14.71
N ALA A 35 -10.90 2.69 -14.63
CA ALA A 35 -9.81 2.50 -15.60
C ALA A 35 -8.62 1.83 -14.89
N SER A 36 -8.19 0.65 -15.37
CA SER A 36 -7.10 -0.14 -14.78
C SER A 36 -6.01 -0.45 -15.78
N VAL A 37 -4.76 -0.23 -15.44
CA VAL A 37 -3.60 -0.68 -16.23
C VAL A 37 -3.50 -2.19 -16.12
N ILE A 38 -3.73 -2.89 -17.24
CA ILE A 38 -3.72 -4.36 -17.29
C ILE A 38 -2.45 -4.94 -17.93
N GLN A 39 -1.79 -4.19 -18.79
CA GLN A 39 -0.53 -4.60 -19.41
C GLN A 39 0.37 -3.38 -19.67
N VAL A 40 1.67 -3.59 -19.48
CA VAL A 40 2.72 -2.62 -19.80
C VAL A 40 3.78 -3.31 -20.63
N ARG A 41 4.23 -2.67 -21.72
CA ARG A 41 5.38 -3.07 -22.52
C ARG A 41 6.30 -1.87 -22.67
N GLY A 42 7.57 -2.03 -22.32
CA GLY A 42 8.53 -0.93 -22.26
C GLY A 42 8.32 -0.06 -21.03
N SER A 43 8.69 1.21 -21.09
CA SER A 43 8.59 2.16 -19.97
C SER A 43 7.19 2.75 -19.88
N ALA A 44 6.58 2.72 -18.70
CA ALA A 44 5.28 3.33 -18.41
C ALA A 44 5.31 4.06 -17.07
N PRO A 45 4.42 5.06 -16.86
CA PRO A 45 4.38 5.84 -15.63
C PRO A 45 4.00 5.04 -14.38
N ARG A 46 3.19 4.00 -14.52
CA ARG A 46 2.71 3.15 -13.42
C ARG A 46 2.71 1.67 -13.84
N ALA A 47 2.81 0.81 -12.84
CA ALA A 47 2.77 -0.64 -13.02
C ALA A 47 1.35 -1.17 -13.30
N VAL A 48 1.27 -2.45 -13.71
CA VAL A 48 0.02 -3.20 -13.81
C VAL A 48 -0.70 -3.19 -12.45
N GLY A 49 -2.01 -2.99 -12.48
CA GLY A 49 -2.86 -2.85 -11.30
C GLY A 49 -3.09 -1.40 -10.86
N ALA A 50 -2.31 -0.43 -11.35
CA ALA A 50 -2.66 0.97 -11.16
C ALA A 50 -4.04 1.24 -11.76
N ASN A 51 -4.91 1.91 -11.02
CA ASN A 51 -6.27 2.16 -11.44
C ASN A 51 -6.75 3.54 -10.97
N MET A 52 -7.82 4.03 -11.59
CA MET A 52 -8.46 5.29 -11.24
C MET A 52 -9.96 5.21 -11.49
N LEU A 53 -10.72 6.02 -10.77
CA LEU A 53 -12.14 6.22 -11.01
C LEU A 53 -12.37 7.59 -11.64
N ILE A 54 -13.25 7.64 -12.63
CA ILE A 54 -13.54 8.83 -13.42
C ILE A 54 -15.05 9.04 -13.43
N THR A 55 -15.46 10.25 -13.11
CA THR A 55 -16.83 10.74 -13.27
C THR A 55 -16.84 11.89 -14.30
N ALA A 56 -18.01 12.48 -14.54
CA ALA A 56 -18.09 13.66 -15.40
C ALA A 56 -17.15 14.79 -14.92
N ASP A 57 -17.09 15.02 -13.60
CA ASP A 57 -16.45 16.21 -13.02
C ASP A 57 -15.20 15.88 -12.18
N THR A 58 -15.09 14.66 -11.63
CA THR A 58 -14.03 14.29 -10.67
C THR A 58 -13.25 13.07 -11.11
N ILE A 59 -12.08 12.91 -10.51
CA ILE A 59 -11.26 11.71 -10.57
C ILE A 59 -10.85 11.29 -9.16
N TRP A 60 -10.61 10.01 -8.98
CA TRP A 60 -10.02 9.44 -7.77
C TRP A 60 -8.88 8.51 -8.15
N ASP A 61 -7.74 8.62 -7.47
CA ASP A 61 -6.47 7.94 -7.76
C ASP A 61 -5.90 8.28 -9.15
N THR A 62 -4.89 7.56 -9.63
CA THR A 62 -4.15 7.88 -10.86
C THR A 62 -3.52 6.65 -11.50
N ILE A 63 -3.52 6.63 -12.83
CA ILE A 63 -2.78 5.64 -13.64
C ILE A 63 -1.40 6.18 -14.10
N GLY A 64 -0.93 7.30 -13.54
CA GLY A 64 0.42 7.81 -13.72
C GLY A 64 0.51 9.21 -14.30
N GLY A 65 -0.59 9.90 -14.52
CA GLY A 65 -0.61 11.28 -15.01
C GLY A 65 -0.21 11.44 -16.48
N GLY A 66 -0.03 12.70 -16.87
CA GLY A 66 0.43 13.06 -18.21
C GLY A 66 -0.55 12.69 -19.33
N ALA A 67 -0.03 12.46 -20.53
CA ALA A 67 -0.84 12.24 -21.73
C ALA A 67 -1.66 10.94 -21.68
N LEU A 68 -1.17 9.88 -21.04
CA LEU A 68 -1.93 8.63 -20.85
C LEU A 68 -3.22 8.88 -20.09
N GLU A 69 -3.10 9.51 -18.93
CA GLU A 69 -4.25 9.79 -18.05
C GLU A 69 -5.22 10.75 -18.70
N PHE A 70 -4.71 11.80 -19.36
CA PHE A 70 -5.52 12.75 -20.09
C PHE A 70 -6.37 12.07 -21.20
N GLU A 71 -5.77 11.19 -22.00
CA GLU A 71 -6.46 10.47 -23.06
C GLU A 71 -7.53 9.52 -22.50
N VAL A 72 -7.20 8.78 -21.45
CA VAL A 72 -8.13 7.87 -20.76
C VAL A 72 -9.31 8.67 -20.17
N MET A 73 -9.04 9.78 -19.47
CA MET A 73 -10.09 10.65 -18.92
C MET A 73 -11.00 11.24 -19.99
N HIS A 74 -10.40 11.74 -21.09
CA HIS A 74 -11.15 12.33 -22.19
C HIS A 74 -12.09 11.30 -22.83
N GLN A 75 -11.59 10.09 -23.05
CA GLN A 75 -12.39 9.00 -23.59
C GLN A 75 -13.48 8.56 -22.60
N ALA A 76 -13.13 8.39 -21.31
CA ALA A 76 -14.07 7.99 -20.26
C ALA A 76 -15.24 8.99 -20.12
N ARG A 77 -14.98 10.29 -20.17
CA ARG A 77 -16.04 11.32 -20.10
C ARG A 77 -16.97 11.31 -21.30
N ARG A 78 -16.46 11.01 -22.50
CA ARG A 78 -17.31 10.76 -23.68
C ARG A 78 -18.18 9.52 -23.47
N ASP A 79 -17.60 8.45 -22.96
CA ASP A 79 -18.32 7.20 -22.67
C ASP A 79 -19.44 7.43 -21.65
N ILE A 80 -19.19 8.18 -20.58
CA ILE A 80 -20.22 8.56 -19.58
C ILE A 80 -21.39 9.26 -20.26
N THR A 81 -21.13 10.26 -21.11
CA THR A 81 -22.17 11.00 -21.84
C THR A 81 -22.99 10.07 -22.73
N MET A 82 -22.32 9.14 -23.43
CA MET A 82 -22.98 8.19 -24.33
C MET A 82 -23.83 7.17 -23.56
N ILE A 83 -23.36 6.68 -22.41
CA ILE A 83 -24.10 5.76 -21.53
C ILE A 83 -25.33 6.46 -20.95
N GLN A 84 -25.20 7.66 -20.43
CA GLN A 84 -26.32 8.46 -19.89
C GLN A 84 -27.37 8.78 -20.95
N SER A 85 -26.96 8.92 -22.20
CA SER A 85 -27.87 9.15 -23.35
C SER A 85 -28.42 7.85 -23.95
N ASN A 86 -28.14 6.70 -23.38
CA ASN A 86 -28.51 5.36 -23.89
C ASN A 86 -28.03 5.10 -25.33
N LEU A 87 -26.95 5.75 -25.75
CA LEU A 87 -26.37 5.57 -27.10
C LEU A 87 -25.44 4.35 -27.17
N VAL A 88 -24.95 3.87 -26.03
CA VAL A 88 -24.09 2.68 -25.94
C VAL A 88 -24.53 1.79 -24.78
N THR A 89 -24.35 0.49 -24.95
CA THR A 89 -24.71 -0.55 -23.97
C THR A 89 -23.52 -1.37 -23.49
N TRP A 90 -22.29 -0.98 -23.87
CA TRP A 90 -21.11 -1.68 -23.39
C TRP A 90 -20.79 -1.24 -21.96
N HIS A 91 -20.33 -2.19 -21.15
CA HIS A 91 -19.88 -1.93 -19.78
C HIS A 91 -18.37 -2.14 -19.60
N ARG A 92 -17.69 -2.67 -20.64
CA ARG A 92 -16.27 -3.02 -20.55
C ARG A 92 -15.59 -3.06 -21.91
N ARG A 93 -14.36 -2.54 -21.98
CA ARG A 93 -13.48 -2.62 -23.14
C ARG A 93 -12.02 -2.46 -22.75
N VAL A 94 -11.12 -2.95 -23.58
CA VAL A 94 -9.68 -2.68 -23.46
C VAL A 94 -9.30 -1.54 -24.42
N MET A 95 -8.54 -0.59 -23.90
CA MET A 95 -8.00 0.53 -24.66
C MET A 95 -6.49 0.33 -24.79
N ASP A 96 -5.99 0.34 -26.01
CA ASP A 96 -4.56 0.28 -26.33
C ASP A 96 -4.00 1.69 -26.49
N VAL A 97 -2.94 2.03 -25.73
CA VAL A 97 -2.31 3.35 -25.76
C VAL A 97 -0.81 3.21 -26.00
N ALA A 98 -0.34 3.71 -27.13
CA ALA A 98 1.08 3.81 -27.41
C ALA A 98 1.63 5.11 -26.79
N LEU A 99 2.62 4.98 -25.91
CA LEU A 99 3.30 6.11 -25.29
C LEU A 99 4.46 6.56 -26.19
N GLY A 100 4.15 7.34 -27.22
CA GLY A 100 5.11 7.78 -28.23
C GLY A 100 5.35 9.30 -28.21
N PRO A 101 6.28 9.77 -29.05
CA PRO A 101 6.55 11.20 -29.23
C PRO A 101 5.30 12.02 -29.60
N ASP A 102 4.35 11.42 -30.31
CA ASP A 102 3.08 12.05 -30.69
C ASP A 102 2.19 12.43 -29.50
N MET A 103 2.44 11.79 -28.34
CA MET A 103 1.79 12.13 -27.06
C MET A 103 2.66 13.01 -26.16
N GLY A 104 3.77 13.56 -26.67
CA GLY A 104 4.70 14.39 -25.89
C GLY A 104 5.43 13.63 -24.78
N GLN A 105 5.50 12.29 -24.86
CA GLN A 105 6.20 11.46 -23.89
C GLN A 105 7.49 10.87 -24.47
N CYS A 106 8.57 10.93 -23.67
CA CYS A 106 9.87 10.33 -24.01
C CYS A 106 9.89 8.80 -23.83
N CYS A 107 8.85 8.24 -23.25
CA CYS A 107 8.75 6.82 -22.92
C CYS A 107 8.14 6.07 -24.10
N GLY A 108 8.92 5.38 -24.91
CA GLY A 108 8.45 4.56 -26.05
C GLY A 108 7.72 3.28 -25.63
N GLY A 109 6.89 3.31 -24.56
CA GLY A 109 6.16 2.18 -24.04
C GLY A 109 4.77 2.01 -24.66
N HIS A 110 4.10 0.92 -24.33
CA HIS A 110 2.74 0.60 -24.74
C HIS A 110 1.97 0.11 -23.51
N VAL A 111 0.77 0.64 -23.30
CA VAL A 111 -0.07 0.34 -22.15
C VAL A 111 -1.45 -0.11 -22.61
N GLN A 112 -1.95 -1.19 -22.04
CA GLN A 112 -3.35 -1.59 -22.15
C GLN A 112 -4.09 -1.18 -20.89
N VAL A 113 -5.20 -0.50 -21.06
CA VAL A 113 -6.07 -0.05 -19.98
C VAL A 113 -7.44 -0.69 -20.14
N LEU A 114 -7.89 -1.40 -19.11
CA LEU A 114 -9.25 -1.90 -19.02
C LEU A 114 -10.16 -0.76 -18.56
N ILE A 115 -11.17 -0.46 -19.34
CA ILE A 115 -12.19 0.55 -19.07
C ILE A 115 -13.49 -0.17 -18.74
N GLU A 116 -14.04 0.07 -17.55
CA GLU A 116 -15.29 -0.51 -17.08
C GLU A 116 -16.25 0.58 -16.64
N ALA A 117 -17.50 0.49 -17.06
CA ALA A 117 -18.56 1.39 -16.63
C ALA A 117 -19.42 0.71 -15.59
N PHE A 118 -19.56 1.33 -14.43
CA PHE A 118 -20.48 0.93 -13.36
C PHE A 118 -21.59 1.95 -13.23
N THR A 119 -22.81 1.47 -13.04
CA THR A 119 -24.03 2.26 -12.91
C THR A 119 -24.77 1.92 -11.62
N ILE A 120 -25.81 2.66 -11.29
CA ILE A 120 -26.69 2.37 -10.16
C ILE A 120 -27.25 0.93 -10.24
N ALA A 121 -27.46 0.40 -11.44
CA ALA A 121 -27.93 -0.98 -11.60
C ALA A 121 -26.94 -2.04 -11.08
N ASP A 122 -25.66 -1.72 -11.02
CA ASP A 122 -24.60 -2.63 -10.55
C ASP A 122 -24.42 -2.63 -9.03
N LEU A 123 -25.06 -1.68 -8.29
CA LEU A 123 -24.87 -1.50 -6.85
C LEU A 123 -25.06 -2.79 -6.02
N SER A 124 -26.08 -3.58 -6.33
CA SER A 124 -26.36 -4.80 -5.58
C SER A 124 -25.24 -5.84 -5.73
N VAL A 125 -24.71 -5.99 -6.93
CA VAL A 125 -23.61 -6.91 -7.25
C VAL A 125 -22.30 -6.40 -6.63
N LEU A 126 -21.99 -5.11 -6.78
CA LEU A 126 -20.79 -4.50 -6.23
C LEU A 126 -20.75 -4.58 -4.69
N ARG A 127 -21.89 -4.35 -4.01
CA ARG A 127 -22.00 -4.51 -2.56
C ARG A 127 -21.73 -5.95 -2.13
N ALA A 128 -22.32 -6.95 -2.81
CA ALA A 128 -22.07 -8.34 -2.50
C ALA A 128 -20.58 -8.75 -2.71
N LEU A 129 -19.89 -8.11 -3.65
CA LEU A 129 -18.46 -8.32 -3.86
C LEU A 129 -17.60 -7.62 -2.82
N SER A 130 -18.01 -6.47 -2.28
CA SER A 130 -17.25 -5.73 -1.27
C SER A 130 -17.27 -6.35 0.12
N ASP A 131 -18.25 -7.22 0.40
CA ASP A 131 -18.38 -7.93 1.70
C ASP A 131 -17.21 -8.88 1.99
N LYS A 132 -16.44 -9.25 0.98
CA LYS A 132 -15.27 -10.12 1.11
C LYS A 132 -14.04 -9.43 0.53
N ASP A 133 -12.99 -9.32 1.30
CA ASP A 133 -11.69 -8.78 0.85
C ASP A 133 -10.92 -9.84 0.03
N GLN A 134 -11.46 -10.17 -1.15
CA GLN A 134 -10.88 -11.11 -2.10
C GLN A 134 -10.62 -10.42 -3.43
N PRO A 135 -9.54 -10.77 -4.16
CA PRO A 135 -9.31 -10.26 -5.51
C PRO A 135 -10.50 -10.56 -6.43
N LEU A 136 -10.79 -9.63 -7.32
CA LEU A 136 -11.86 -9.79 -8.30
C LEU A 136 -11.29 -10.18 -9.67
N LEU A 137 -12.01 -11.05 -10.35
CA LEU A 137 -11.80 -11.38 -11.74
C LEU A 137 -12.64 -10.43 -12.60
N HIS A 138 -11.98 -9.62 -13.39
CA HIS A 138 -12.54 -8.73 -14.39
C HIS A 138 -12.45 -9.39 -15.76
N PRO A 139 -13.52 -9.93 -16.32
CA PRO A 139 -13.48 -10.47 -17.68
C PRO A 139 -13.10 -9.37 -18.68
N LEU A 140 -12.28 -9.66 -19.69
CA LEU A 140 -11.89 -8.66 -20.69
C LEU A 140 -12.95 -8.41 -21.75
N LYS A 141 -13.97 -9.26 -21.80
CA LYS A 141 -15.13 -9.13 -22.71
C LYS A 141 -16.33 -8.55 -21.99
N THR A 142 -17.07 -7.67 -22.69
CA THR A 142 -18.35 -7.15 -22.20
C THR A 142 -19.38 -8.26 -22.02
N GLY A 143 -20.37 -8.03 -21.15
CA GLY A 143 -21.50 -8.97 -20.93
C GLY A 143 -21.22 -10.10 -19.91
N GLN A 144 -20.02 -10.19 -19.39
CA GLN A 144 -19.70 -11.13 -18.29
C GLN A 144 -19.60 -10.36 -16.96
N PRO A 145 -20.18 -10.89 -15.85
CA PRO A 145 -20.14 -10.21 -14.56
C PRO A 145 -18.73 -10.26 -13.94
N LEU A 146 -18.47 -9.33 -13.02
CA LEU A 146 -17.40 -9.46 -12.07
C LEU A 146 -17.65 -10.65 -11.14
N THR A 147 -16.60 -11.39 -10.82
CA THR A 147 -16.63 -12.50 -9.87
C THR A 147 -15.42 -12.46 -8.95
N PHE A 148 -15.45 -13.23 -7.87
CA PHE A 148 -14.22 -13.48 -7.12
C PHE A 148 -13.24 -14.28 -7.97
N ALA A 149 -11.96 -13.96 -7.88
CA ALA A 149 -10.92 -14.79 -8.45
C ALA A 149 -10.82 -16.12 -7.66
N ASP A 150 -10.46 -17.21 -8.32
CA ASP A 150 -10.31 -18.51 -7.68
C ASP A 150 -9.27 -18.47 -6.55
N SER A 151 -9.54 -19.20 -5.46
CA SER A 151 -8.76 -19.20 -4.22
C SER A 151 -7.32 -19.70 -4.37
N ASP A 152 -7.01 -20.49 -5.39
CA ASP A 152 -5.65 -20.94 -5.71
C ASP A 152 -4.77 -19.78 -6.23
N ILE A 153 -5.39 -18.64 -6.46
CA ILE A 153 -4.76 -17.40 -6.88
C ILE A 153 -4.65 -16.46 -5.64
N ALA A 154 -4.04 -16.94 -4.58
CA ALA A 154 -3.77 -16.17 -3.35
C ALA A 154 -2.76 -15.01 -3.55
N ASP A 155 -2.36 -14.76 -4.80
CA ASP A 155 -1.45 -13.68 -5.15
C ASP A 155 -2.18 -12.33 -5.03
N LYS A 156 -1.65 -11.48 -4.17
CA LYS A 156 -2.16 -10.12 -3.90
C LYS A 156 -1.87 -9.14 -5.05
N ASN A 157 -1.30 -9.61 -6.15
CA ASN A 157 -0.87 -8.77 -7.27
C ASN A 157 -1.88 -8.80 -8.42
N ALA A 158 -2.05 -7.64 -9.05
CA ALA A 158 -2.86 -7.52 -10.24
C ALA A 158 -2.19 -8.21 -11.44
N ARG A 159 -2.96 -9.01 -12.22
CA ARG A 159 -2.42 -9.71 -13.40
C ARG A 159 -3.49 -10.13 -14.39
N ILE A 160 -3.09 -10.31 -15.65
CA ILE A 160 -3.91 -11.00 -16.65
C ILE A 160 -3.94 -12.49 -16.36
N THR A 161 -5.10 -13.14 -16.53
CA THR A 161 -5.23 -14.61 -16.43
C THR A 161 -4.40 -15.34 -17.48
N ALA A 162 -4.01 -16.58 -17.21
CA ALA A 162 -3.15 -17.35 -18.12
C ALA A 162 -3.77 -17.55 -19.52
N ASP A 163 -5.10 -17.68 -19.59
CA ASP A 163 -5.87 -17.77 -20.83
C ASP A 163 -6.14 -16.42 -21.51
N LYS A 164 -5.70 -15.33 -20.90
CA LYS A 164 -5.87 -13.94 -21.37
C LYS A 164 -7.35 -13.51 -21.55
N THR A 165 -8.27 -14.13 -20.86
CA THR A 165 -9.70 -13.80 -20.93
C THR A 165 -10.16 -12.87 -19.82
N GLY A 166 -9.35 -12.73 -18.76
CA GLY A 166 -9.64 -11.91 -17.59
C GLY A 166 -8.44 -11.19 -17.01
N PHE A 167 -8.74 -10.28 -16.11
CA PHE A 167 -7.77 -9.55 -15.31
C PHE A 167 -8.13 -9.69 -13.84
N VAL A 168 -7.20 -10.16 -13.04
CA VAL A 168 -7.35 -10.25 -11.58
C VAL A 168 -6.85 -8.97 -10.97
N LEU A 169 -7.71 -8.30 -10.21
CA LEU A 169 -7.38 -7.07 -9.51
C LEU A 169 -7.81 -7.18 -8.03
N PRO A 170 -6.90 -6.93 -7.08
CA PRO A 170 -7.27 -6.76 -5.68
C PRO A 170 -8.27 -5.60 -5.51
N GLN A 171 -9.23 -5.75 -4.61
CA GLN A 171 -10.20 -4.70 -4.30
C GLN A 171 -9.52 -3.47 -3.67
N ARG A 172 -8.44 -3.72 -2.94
CA ARG A 172 -7.60 -2.69 -2.29
C ARG A 172 -6.15 -2.96 -2.63
N SER A 173 -5.39 -1.90 -2.78
CA SER A 173 -3.94 -2.02 -2.87
C SER A 173 -3.39 -2.64 -1.59
N TYR A 174 -2.55 -3.67 -1.73
CA TYR A 174 -1.88 -4.25 -0.57
C TYR A 174 -1.03 -3.19 0.13
N GLN A 175 -1.31 -2.98 1.41
CA GLN A 175 -0.52 -2.11 2.26
C GLN A 175 0.28 -2.97 3.24
N ARG A 176 1.61 -2.91 3.11
CA ARG A 176 2.49 -3.64 4.02
C ARG A 176 2.40 -3.10 5.43
N PRO A 177 2.26 -3.96 6.45
CA PRO A 177 2.28 -3.50 7.83
C PRO A 177 3.61 -2.82 8.18
N LEU A 178 3.54 -1.61 8.75
CA LEU A 178 4.69 -0.86 9.24
C LEU A 178 4.48 -0.50 10.72
N PHE A 179 5.31 -1.08 11.59
CA PHE A 179 5.26 -0.82 13.02
C PHE A 179 6.39 0.14 13.40
N ILE A 180 6.02 1.35 13.82
CA ILE A 180 6.94 2.42 14.22
C ILE A 180 6.92 2.53 15.74
N TYR A 181 7.99 2.13 16.39
CA TYR A 181 8.15 2.20 17.84
C TYR A 181 8.88 3.47 18.22
N GLY A 182 8.14 4.43 18.81
CA GLY A 182 8.64 5.71 19.28
C GLY A 182 7.95 6.91 18.63
N ALA A 183 7.31 7.75 19.46
CA ALA A 183 6.63 8.98 19.05
C ALA A 183 7.45 10.25 19.37
N GLY A 184 8.78 10.12 19.40
CA GLY A 184 9.73 11.22 19.55
C GLY A 184 9.86 12.07 18.27
N HIS A 185 10.81 13.00 18.27
CA HIS A 185 10.99 13.96 17.17
C HIS A 185 11.18 13.29 15.80
N VAL A 186 11.96 12.20 15.73
CA VAL A 186 12.19 11.48 14.47
C VAL A 186 10.91 10.76 14.05
N GLY A 187 10.20 10.09 14.96
CA GLY A 187 8.92 9.43 14.67
C GLY A 187 7.88 10.40 14.14
N ARG A 188 7.75 11.58 14.77
CA ARG A 188 6.84 12.63 14.32
C ARG A 188 7.19 13.13 12.92
N ALA A 189 8.47 13.40 12.66
CA ALA A 189 8.93 13.83 11.35
C ALA A 189 8.73 12.73 10.28
N LEU A 190 8.97 11.46 10.63
CA LEU A 190 8.79 10.33 9.72
C LEU A 190 7.32 10.17 9.33
N VAL A 191 6.42 10.16 10.30
CA VAL A 191 4.98 10.01 10.07
C VAL A 191 4.44 11.11 9.16
N SER A 192 4.96 12.34 9.22
CA SER A 192 4.54 13.43 8.33
C SER A 192 5.04 13.30 6.88
N ILE A 193 5.96 12.38 6.60
CA ILE A 193 6.60 12.24 5.27
C ILE A 193 6.09 11.00 4.53
N ILE A 194 5.79 9.90 5.24
CA ILE A 194 5.59 8.57 4.64
C ILE A 194 4.13 8.24 4.29
N GLU A 195 3.20 9.16 4.41
CA GLU A 195 1.78 8.93 4.07
C GLU A 195 1.61 8.36 2.65
N GLY A 196 2.36 8.89 1.69
CA GLY A 196 2.31 8.44 0.29
C GLY A 196 3.00 7.11 -0.01
N LEU A 197 3.65 6.46 0.97
CA LEU A 197 4.32 5.17 0.77
C LEU A 197 3.40 3.96 0.94
N SER A 198 2.09 4.16 1.11
CA SER A 198 1.07 3.12 1.12
C SER A 198 1.33 1.99 2.13
N PHE A 199 1.70 2.33 3.37
CA PHE A 199 1.81 1.39 4.48
C PHE A 199 0.52 1.31 5.30
N ASP A 200 0.17 0.11 5.80
CA ASP A 200 -0.72 -0.05 6.95
C ASP A 200 0.10 0.21 8.22
N ALA A 201 0.13 1.47 8.66
CA ALA A 201 1.09 1.93 9.64
C ALA A 201 0.50 2.00 11.06
N TYR A 202 1.26 1.45 12.00
CA TYR A 202 0.99 1.46 13.44
C TYR A 202 2.08 2.24 14.15
N TRP A 203 1.70 3.32 14.83
CA TRP A 203 2.62 4.17 15.57
C TRP A 203 2.50 3.89 17.07
N ILE A 204 3.54 3.29 17.64
CA ILE A 204 3.50 2.65 18.94
C ILE A 204 4.41 3.41 19.92
N ASP A 205 3.87 3.82 21.08
CA ASP A 205 4.67 4.33 22.19
C ASP A 205 4.08 3.88 23.54
N VAL A 206 4.85 4.09 24.62
CA VAL A 206 4.51 3.62 25.96
C VAL A 206 3.42 4.44 26.64
N ALA A 207 3.17 5.67 26.20
CA ALA A 207 2.19 6.57 26.80
C ALA A 207 1.55 7.50 25.76
N LEU A 208 0.31 7.89 26.02
CA LEU A 208 -0.49 8.71 25.08
C LEU A 208 0.09 10.13 24.90
N ASP A 209 0.67 10.70 25.93
CA ASP A 209 1.29 12.04 25.92
C ASP A 209 2.56 12.12 25.07
N ARG A 210 3.09 11.00 24.63
CA ARG A 210 4.20 10.94 23.68
C ARG A 210 3.79 11.33 22.27
N PHE A 211 2.55 11.10 21.89
CA PHE A 211 2.04 11.46 20.58
C PHE A 211 1.77 12.97 20.45
N PRO A 212 1.77 13.52 19.23
CA PRO A 212 1.33 14.90 19.02
C PRO A 212 -0.19 15.03 19.29
N PRO A 213 -0.69 16.25 19.59
CA PRO A 213 -2.11 16.47 19.83
C PRO A 213 -3.01 16.07 18.65
N VAL A 214 -2.47 16.16 17.42
CA VAL A 214 -3.16 15.75 16.20
C VAL A 214 -2.38 14.60 15.57
N ILE A 215 -3.02 13.45 15.49
CA ILE A 215 -2.49 12.27 14.84
C ILE A 215 -3.10 12.18 13.44
N PRO A 216 -2.30 12.01 12.37
CA PRO A 216 -2.84 11.85 11.02
C PRO A 216 -3.80 10.65 10.93
N LYS A 217 -4.89 10.79 10.19
CA LYS A 217 -5.92 9.75 10.08
C LYS A 217 -5.43 8.46 9.41
N TRP A 218 -4.39 8.55 8.61
CA TRP A 218 -3.82 7.42 7.87
C TRP A 218 -2.97 6.47 8.74
N ILE A 219 -2.63 6.82 10.00
CA ILE A 219 -1.81 6.00 10.90
C ILE A 219 -2.56 5.62 12.19
N SER A 220 -2.45 4.36 12.63
CA SER A 220 -3.02 3.91 13.90
C SER A 220 -2.06 4.17 15.04
N ALA A 221 -2.42 5.07 15.97
CA ALA A 221 -1.66 5.25 17.19
C ALA A 221 -2.03 4.18 18.21
N VAL A 222 -1.01 3.53 18.76
CA VAL A 222 -1.15 2.44 19.73
C VAL A 222 -0.35 2.78 20.98
N THR A 223 -1.04 2.96 22.10
CA THR A 223 -0.39 3.09 23.41
C THR A 223 -0.24 1.73 24.04
N ALA A 224 0.99 1.31 24.33
CA ALA A 224 1.28 0.02 24.95
C ALA A 224 2.37 0.18 26.03
N SER A 225 2.04 -0.14 27.28
CA SER A 225 3.01 -0.11 28.37
C SER A 225 4.19 -1.05 28.13
N ASP A 226 3.97 -2.12 27.37
CA ASP A 226 5.00 -3.03 26.86
C ASP A 226 4.88 -3.19 25.33
N PRO A 227 5.61 -2.40 24.53
CA PRO A 227 5.60 -2.51 23.08
C PRO A 227 6.09 -3.85 22.51
N THR A 228 6.79 -4.68 23.31
CA THR A 228 7.22 -6.01 22.87
C THR A 228 6.02 -6.94 22.63
N LEU A 229 4.94 -6.79 23.41
CA LEU A 229 3.70 -7.55 23.20
C LEU A 229 3.02 -7.20 21.86
N ILE A 230 3.16 -5.97 21.41
CA ILE A 230 2.67 -5.58 20.07
C ILE A 230 3.54 -6.22 18.98
N ALA A 231 4.87 -6.25 19.18
CA ALA A 231 5.79 -6.88 18.24
C ALA A 231 5.53 -8.39 18.07
N THR A 232 5.13 -9.10 19.12
CA THR A 232 4.81 -10.54 19.01
C THR A 232 3.56 -10.85 18.19
N ARG A 233 2.68 -9.87 18.01
CA ARG A 233 1.41 -10.00 17.26
C ARG A 233 1.51 -9.49 15.83
N ALA A 234 2.66 -8.96 15.46
CA ALA A 234 2.88 -8.42 14.11
C ALA A 234 2.81 -9.54 13.05
N PRO A 235 2.17 -9.28 11.89
CA PRO A 235 2.24 -10.18 10.74
C PRO A 235 3.69 -10.46 10.31
N ALA A 236 3.93 -11.63 9.70
CA ALA A 236 5.28 -12.06 9.32
C ALA A 236 5.93 -11.19 8.23
N ASP A 237 5.14 -10.42 7.49
CA ASP A 237 5.59 -9.50 6.44
C ASP A 237 5.73 -8.06 6.91
N THR A 238 5.72 -7.83 8.23
CA THR A 238 5.82 -6.50 8.84
C THR A 238 7.21 -5.89 8.67
N PHE A 239 7.24 -4.58 8.39
CA PHE A 239 8.41 -3.74 8.61
C PHE A 239 8.39 -3.18 10.03
N HIS A 240 9.48 -3.38 10.78
CA HIS A 240 9.64 -2.83 12.12
C HIS A 240 10.67 -1.72 12.12
N LEU A 241 10.30 -0.54 12.63
CA LEU A 241 11.19 0.60 12.85
C LEU A 241 11.28 0.92 14.33
N VAL A 242 12.45 0.66 14.91
CA VAL A 242 12.71 0.89 16.34
C VAL A 242 13.47 2.21 16.49
N ILE A 243 12.77 3.25 16.95
CA ILE A 243 13.25 4.62 17.05
C ILE A 243 12.89 5.25 18.40
N THR A 244 12.88 4.43 19.47
CA THR A 244 12.54 4.91 20.82
C THR A 244 13.66 5.72 21.45
N HIS A 245 13.39 6.38 22.55
CA HIS A 245 14.37 7.11 23.36
C HIS A 245 15.13 6.20 24.34
N SER A 246 14.70 4.95 24.52
CA SER A 246 15.25 4.01 25.49
C SER A 246 16.04 2.89 24.83
N HIS A 247 17.33 2.83 25.08
CA HIS A 247 18.18 1.76 24.57
C HIS A 247 17.77 0.37 25.09
N ALA A 248 17.22 0.28 26.32
CA ALA A 248 16.74 -0.98 26.87
C ALA A 248 15.48 -1.45 26.15
N LEU A 249 14.54 -0.53 25.89
CA LEU A 249 13.33 -0.82 25.12
C LEU A 249 13.65 -1.18 23.67
N ASP A 250 14.54 -0.42 23.01
CA ASP A 250 15.02 -0.74 21.68
C ASP A 250 15.57 -2.17 21.61
N GLN A 251 16.38 -2.57 22.61
CA GLN A 251 16.96 -3.91 22.68
C GLN A 251 15.89 -4.98 22.89
N ALA A 252 14.91 -4.75 23.76
CA ALA A 252 13.82 -5.68 24.03
C ALA A 252 12.95 -5.90 22.78
N ILE A 253 12.58 -4.82 22.08
CA ILE A 253 11.80 -4.91 20.84
C ILE A 253 12.60 -5.66 19.75
N CYS A 254 13.88 -5.27 19.51
CA CYS A 254 14.71 -5.95 18.53
C CYS A 254 14.87 -7.44 18.85
N HIS A 255 15.08 -7.79 20.13
CA HIS A 255 15.16 -9.18 20.56
C HIS A 255 13.86 -9.94 20.25
N THR A 256 12.71 -9.36 20.61
CA THR A 256 11.40 -9.98 20.37
C THR A 256 11.14 -10.22 18.88
N VAL A 257 11.44 -9.25 18.02
CA VAL A 257 11.28 -9.39 16.56
C VAL A 257 12.22 -10.46 16.01
N LEU A 258 13.49 -10.45 16.39
CA LEU A 258 14.51 -11.39 15.88
C LEU A 258 14.29 -12.83 16.39
N ALA A 259 13.74 -13.01 17.59
CA ALA A 259 13.39 -14.32 18.15
C ALA A 259 12.00 -14.81 17.68
N GLY A 260 11.22 -13.97 17.03
CA GLY A 260 9.83 -14.23 16.64
C GLY A 260 9.66 -15.14 15.43
N LYS A 261 8.40 -15.30 15.01
CA LYS A 261 8.02 -16.22 13.92
C LYS A 261 8.34 -15.70 12.52
N GLY A 262 8.69 -14.43 12.38
CA GLY A 262 9.02 -13.80 11.09
C GLY A 262 8.77 -12.30 11.09
N PHE A 263 9.44 -11.62 10.17
CA PHE A 263 9.28 -10.21 9.83
C PHE A 263 9.91 -9.98 8.45
N ALA A 264 9.47 -8.97 7.73
CA ALA A 264 10.08 -8.64 6.43
C ALA A 264 11.38 -7.84 6.61
N ARG A 265 11.35 -6.74 7.37
CA ARG A 265 12.50 -5.86 7.61
C ARG A 265 12.51 -5.36 9.06
N LEU A 266 13.72 -5.18 9.63
CA LEU A 266 13.89 -4.60 10.95
C LEU A 266 14.95 -3.51 10.91
N GLY A 267 14.54 -2.27 11.18
CA GLY A 267 15.41 -1.10 11.27
C GLY A 267 15.51 -0.55 12.69
N LEU A 268 16.71 -0.22 13.10
CA LEU A 268 16.99 0.41 14.40
C LEU A 268 17.71 1.74 14.20
N ILE A 269 17.17 2.80 14.81
CA ILE A 269 17.87 4.09 14.85
C ILE A 269 19.15 3.96 15.68
N GLY A 270 20.24 4.47 15.15
CA GLY A 270 21.50 4.36 15.92
C GLY A 270 22.71 4.87 15.18
N SER A 271 23.85 4.32 15.58
CA SER A 271 25.17 4.54 14.99
C SER A 271 25.86 3.19 14.80
N LYS A 272 26.96 3.15 14.07
CA LYS A 272 27.80 1.96 13.94
C LYS A 272 28.23 1.41 15.31
N THR A 273 28.52 2.29 16.28
CA THR A 273 28.83 1.89 17.66
C THR A 273 27.64 1.25 18.38
N LYS A 274 26.42 1.81 18.21
CA LYS A 274 25.20 1.23 18.77
C LYS A 274 24.95 -0.13 18.15
N ASN A 275 25.10 -0.27 16.83
CA ASN A 275 24.97 -1.55 16.14
C ASN A 275 25.89 -2.63 16.74
N ALA A 276 27.20 -2.35 16.85
CA ALA A 276 28.16 -3.32 17.41
C ALA A 276 27.77 -3.78 18.81
N ARG A 277 27.30 -2.87 19.66
CA ARG A 277 26.81 -3.20 21.02
C ARG A 277 25.54 -4.07 20.99
N PHE A 278 24.59 -3.76 20.09
CA PHE A 278 23.36 -4.51 19.94
C PHE A 278 23.63 -5.92 19.40
N GLN A 279 24.46 -6.04 18.36
CA GLN A 279 24.90 -7.34 17.82
C GLN A 279 25.49 -8.23 18.92
N SER A 280 26.40 -7.69 19.75
CA SER A 280 27.00 -8.43 20.86
C SER A 280 25.97 -8.85 21.92
N ARG A 281 25.08 -7.94 22.33
CA ARG A 281 24.10 -8.22 23.39
C ARG A 281 23.02 -9.21 22.94
N LEU A 282 22.50 -9.03 21.74
CA LEU A 282 21.48 -9.91 21.16
C LEU A 282 22.05 -11.31 20.89
N GLY A 283 23.32 -11.41 20.44
CA GLY A 283 23.99 -12.68 20.29
C GLY A 283 24.17 -13.42 21.61
N LYS A 284 24.56 -12.71 22.70
CA LYS A 284 24.62 -13.27 24.05
C LYS A 284 23.25 -13.69 24.57
N ALA A 285 22.17 -13.06 24.11
CA ALA A 285 20.80 -13.43 24.45
C ALA A 285 20.23 -14.56 23.56
N GLY A 286 21.06 -15.21 22.75
CA GLY A 286 20.70 -16.42 22.00
C GLY A 286 20.26 -16.17 20.54
N ILE A 287 20.30 -14.93 20.02
CA ILE A 287 19.97 -14.66 18.63
C ILE A 287 21.11 -15.12 17.71
N GLY A 288 20.80 -16.00 16.76
CA GLY A 288 21.77 -16.55 15.80
C GLY A 288 22.32 -15.50 14.84
N LYS A 289 23.50 -15.73 14.27
CA LYS A 289 24.20 -14.80 13.38
C LYS A 289 23.38 -14.40 12.15
N ASP A 290 22.67 -15.36 11.55
CA ASP A 290 21.83 -15.11 10.36
C ASP A 290 20.67 -14.15 10.68
N MET A 291 20.04 -14.30 11.84
CA MET A 291 19.01 -13.40 12.31
C MET A 291 19.56 -12.02 12.67
N LEU A 292 20.74 -11.97 13.29
CA LEU A 292 21.42 -10.70 13.58
C LEU A 292 21.76 -9.91 12.31
N ALA A 293 22.11 -10.58 11.23
CA ALA A 293 22.40 -9.95 9.92
C ALA A 293 21.16 -9.26 9.33
N ARG A 294 19.95 -9.63 9.73
CA ARG A 294 18.70 -9.01 9.30
C ARG A 294 18.37 -7.70 10.04
N LEU A 295 19.15 -7.31 11.04
CA LEU A 295 19.01 -6.03 11.73
C LEU A 295 19.76 -4.95 10.97
N THR A 296 19.06 -3.99 10.39
CA THR A 296 19.63 -2.78 9.79
C THR A 296 19.82 -1.71 10.86
N CYS A 297 21.08 -1.43 11.22
CA CYS A 297 21.44 -0.37 12.17
C CYS A 297 22.78 0.28 11.78
N PRO A 298 22.83 1.59 11.59
CA PRO A 298 21.71 2.53 11.62
C PRO A 298 20.71 2.30 10.48
N VAL A 299 19.42 2.50 10.75
CA VAL A 299 18.40 2.54 9.71
C VAL A 299 18.46 3.87 8.97
N GLY A 300 18.23 3.81 7.66
CA GLY A 300 18.29 4.92 6.74
C GLY A 300 19.44 4.79 5.74
N ILE A 301 19.42 5.60 4.69
CA ILE A 301 20.45 5.61 3.64
C ILE A 301 21.60 6.54 4.01
N ASP A 302 22.84 6.10 3.78
CA ASP A 302 24.06 6.85 4.16
C ASP A 302 24.25 8.18 3.38
N LEU A 303 23.56 8.32 2.23
CA LEU A 303 23.64 9.53 1.39
C LEU A 303 23.00 10.78 2.02
N VAL A 304 22.02 10.58 2.92
CA VAL A 304 21.36 11.67 3.64
C VAL A 304 22.04 11.86 4.99
N THR A 305 22.88 12.87 5.10
CA THR A 305 23.63 13.15 6.31
C THR A 305 22.99 14.23 7.19
N GLY A 306 23.28 14.21 8.47
CA GLY A 306 22.84 15.21 9.45
C GLY A 306 22.02 14.62 10.59
N LYS A 307 21.99 15.34 11.73
CA LYS A 307 21.33 14.90 12.98
C LYS A 307 19.96 15.52 13.19
N GLN A 308 19.51 16.38 12.30
CA GLN A 308 18.18 17.00 12.40
C GLN A 308 17.09 15.91 12.22
N PRO A 309 16.05 15.88 13.07
CA PRO A 309 15.01 14.83 12.99
C PRO A 309 14.41 14.64 11.60
N VAL A 310 14.16 15.73 10.88
CA VAL A 310 13.64 15.71 9.52
C VAL A 310 14.61 15.05 8.53
N ARG A 311 15.92 15.29 8.63
CA ARG A 311 16.90 14.65 7.76
C ARG A 311 17.01 13.15 8.01
N VAL A 312 16.98 12.76 9.30
CA VAL A 312 16.95 11.35 9.68
C VAL A 312 15.66 10.69 9.17
N ALA A 313 14.53 11.36 9.28
CA ALA A 313 13.24 10.87 8.77
C ALA A 313 13.24 10.68 7.24
N ILE A 314 13.80 11.63 6.47
CA ILE A 314 13.97 11.50 5.01
C ILE A 314 14.84 10.29 4.66
N SER A 315 15.95 10.10 5.37
CA SER A 315 16.85 8.95 5.19
C SER A 315 16.12 7.63 5.44
N ILE A 316 15.33 7.55 6.51
CA ILE A 316 14.52 6.35 6.83
C ILE A 316 13.40 6.16 5.80
N ALA A 317 12.72 7.21 5.37
CA ALA A 317 11.67 7.12 4.35
C ALA A 317 12.20 6.57 3.02
N ALA A 318 13.39 7.03 2.59
CA ALA A 318 14.06 6.48 1.41
C ALA A 318 14.41 5.00 1.58
N GLN A 319 14.90 4.59 2.76
CA GLN A 319 15.17 3.18 3.06
C GLN A 319 13.89 2.33 3.02
N LEU A 320 12.77 2.84 3.53
CA LEU A 320 11.48 2.14 3.47
C LEU A 320 11.03 1.93 2.03
N ALA A 321 11.15 2.94 1.17
CA ALA A 321 10.81 2.84 -0.25
C ALA A 321 11.69 1.81 -0.98
N ILE A 322 12.99 1.77 -0.67
CA ILE A 322 13.92 0.76 -1.21
C ILE A 322 13.49 -0.64 -0.76
N TRP A 323 13.19 -0.84 0.52
CA TRP A 323 12.76 -2.13 1.03
C TRP A 323 11.44 -2.63 0.42
N GLN A 324 10.48 -1.72 0.14
CA GLN A 324 9.27 -2.09 -0.60
C GLN A 324 9.63 -2.57 -2.00
N GLN A 325 10.42 -1.78 -2.73
CA GLN A 325 10.82 -2.12 -4.10
C GLN A 325 11.57 -3.46 -4.19
N GLU A 326 12.47 -3.75 -3.24
CA GLU A 326 13.19 -5.03 -3.18
C GLU A 326 12.21 -6.21 -3.08
N LEU A 327 11.24 -6.14 -2.16
CA LEU A 327 10.28 -7.23 -1.96
C LEU A 327 9.27 -7.36 -3.11
N ASP A 328 8.88 -6.24 -3.73
CA ASP A 328 8.01 -6.27 -4.91
C ASP A 328 8.72 -6.95 -6.09
N ASN A 329 10.03 -6.73 -6.26
CA ASN A 329 10.84 -7.39 -7.27
C ASN A 329 11.05 -8.88 -6.96
N GLU A 330 11.23 -9.28 -5.69
CA GLU A 330 11.35 -10.68 -5.28
C GLU A 330 10.08 -11.46 -5.58
N GLY A 331 8.89 -10.86 -5.43
CA GLY A 331 7.59 -11.46 -5.75
C GLY A 331 7.30 -11.63 -7.25
N VAL A 332 8.01 -10.94 -8.12
CA VAL A 332 7.85 -11.03 -9.59
C VAL A 332 8.63 -12.23 -10.17
N PHE A 333 9.64 -12.74 -9.45
CA PHE A 333 10.51 -13.85 -9.91
C PHE A 333 10.25 -15.18 -9.18
N SER A 334 9.28 -15.25 -8.27
CA SER A 334 8.81 -16.45 -7.59
C SER A 334 7.47 -16.91 -8.17
#